data_df29b063356c5d4788ca25afac9dff8b
#
_entry.id   df29b063356c5d4788ca25afac9dff8b
#
_cell.length_a   1.000
_cell.length_b   1.000
_cell.length_c   1.000
_cell.angle_alpha   90.00
_cell.angle_beta   90.00
_cell.angle_gamma   90.00
#
_symmetry.space_group_name_H-M   'P 1'
#
loop_
_entity.id
_entity.type
_entity.pdbx_description
1 polymer ?
#
loop_
_entity_poly.entity_id
_entity_poly.type
_entity_poly.pdbx_seq_one_letter_code
_entity_poly.pdbx_strand_id
1 'polypeptide(L)'
;GNGLFNPGNEEYSTYMPYQVYDVTDLLQTGDNAIGVQMGQGWWSGELNYTTGDYNYYGPYQAVMARMDITYTDGTTDTIVTNEDDWTVSTEGPVKSESHYNGERYDEQTAEKYEGWTTADYTESEDWEKPVIHEPRMNDFSFVVRYDEEASVVKELDVKEALGESKEGSGSYI
;
A
#
# COMPACT_ATOMS: atom_id res chain seq x y z
N GLY A 1 5.29 1.12 8.18
CA GLY A 1 5.65 -0.21 8.69
C GLY A 1 6.62 -0.88 7.74
N ASN A 2 7.40 -1.81 8.25
CA ASN A 2 8.40 -2.56 7.46
C ASN A 2 7.85 -3.93 7.02
N GLY A 3 6.60 -4.23 7.34
CA GLY A 3 5.96 -5.49 6.98
C GLY A 3 5.58 -5.52 5.51
N LEU A 4 5.88 -6.65 4.87
CA LEU A 4 5.49 -6.94 3.50
C LEU A 4 4.23 -7.80 3.47
N PHE A 5 3.51 -7.78 2.34
CA PHE A 5 2.30 -8.59 2.11
C PHE A 5 1.18 -8.37 3.13
N ASN A 6 1.03 -7.14 3.60
CA ASN A 6 -0.07 -6.76 4.48
C ASN A 6 -1.38 -6.63 3.68
N PRO A 7 -2.52 -6.99 4.27
CA PRO A 7 -2.74 -7.51 5.62
C PRO A 7 -2.50 -9.01 5.80
N GLY A 8 -2.05 -9.73 4.80
CA GLY A 8 -1.89 -11.18 4.78
C GLY A 8 -2.93 -11.87 3.89
N ASN A 9 -2.77 -13.17 3.67
CA ASN A 9 -3.74 -13.96 2.90
C ASN A 9 -4.74 -14.60 3.86
N GLU A 10 -5.94 -14.04 3.90
CA GLU A 10 -7.01 -14.46 4.81
C GLU A 10 -8.33 -14.67 4.05
N GLU A 11 -9.28 -15.30 4.70
CA GLU A 11 -10.66 -15.36 4.22
C GLU A 11 -11.36 -14.01 4.51
N TYR A 12 -11.17 -13.04 3.64
CA TYR A 12 -11.64 -11.66 3.85
C TYR A 12 -13.16 -11.51 3.88
N SER A 13 -13.91 -12.52 3.47
CA SER A 13 -15.36 -12.54 3.67
C SER A 13 -15.77 -12.76 5.12
N THR A 14 -14.84 -13.24 5.96
CA THR A 14 -15.08 -13.54 7.37
C THR A 14 -14.22 -12.69 8.30
N TYR A 15 -12.95 -12.50 7.94
CA TYR A 15 -11.97 -11.79 8.77
C TYR A 15 -11.27 -10.70 7.97
N MET A 16 -11.17 -9.51 8.55
CA MET A 16 -10.38 -8.42 8.02
C MET A 16 -9.25 -8.11 9.01
N PRO A 17 -8.03 -8.57 8.72
CA PRO A 17 -6.88 -8.29 9.57
C PRO A 17 -6.54 -6.80 9.56
N TYR A 18 -6.17 -6.25 10.71
CA TYR A 18 -5.64 -4.91 10.82
C TYR A 18 -4.30 -4.91 11.59
N GLN A 19 -3.47 -3.92 11.30
CA GLN A 19 -2.20 -3.68 11.96
C GLN A 19 -2.30 -2.47 12.87
N VAL A 20 -1.50 -2.47 13.94
CA VAL A 20 -1.35 -1.34 14.85
C VAL A 20 0.13 -0.96 14.89
N TYR A 21 0.41 0.31 14.70
CA TYR A 21 1.76 0.84 14.70
C TYR A 21 1.88 1.98 15.70
N ASP A 22 2.93 1.97 16.53
CA ASP A 22 3.35 3.14 17.26
C ASP A 22 4.14 4.05 16.31
N VAL A 23 3.60 5.23 16.05
CA VAL A 23 4.18 6.22 15.15
C VAL A 23 4.69 7.46 15.90
N THR A 24 4.75 7.40 17.23
CA THR A 24 5.12 8.54 18.08
C THR A 24 6.46 9.15 17.66
N ASP A 25 7.47 8.33 17.45
CA ASP A 25 8.82 8.79 17.07
C ASP A 25 8.93 9.24 15.60
N LEU A 26 7.88 9.03 14.81
CA LEU A 26 7.83 9.44 13.39
C LEU A 26 7.18 10.81 13.22
N LEU A 27 6.47 11.31 14.22
CA LEU A 27 5.79 12.59 14.17
C LEU A 27 6.71 13.73 14.60
N GLN A 28 6.52 14.87 13.97
CA GLN A 28 7.21 16.10 14.29
C GLN A 28 6.23 17.23 14.61
N THR A 29 6.73 18.29 15.26
CA THR A 29 5.95 19.51 15.45
C THR A 29 5.76 20.21 14.12
N GLY A 30 4.54 20.62 13.80
CA GLY A 30 4.15 21.22 12.53
C GLY A 30 3.55 20.20 11.57
N ASP A 31 3.79 20.40 10.28
CA ASP A 31 3.16 19.59 9.24
C ASP A 31 3.77 18.18 9.17
N ASN A 32 2.90 17.21 9.02
CA ASN A 32 3.24 15.81 8.83
C ASN A 32 2.44 15.26 7.65
N ALA A 33 2.94 14.20 7.01
CA ALA A 33 2.23 13.51 5.96
C ALA A 33 2.11 12.01 6.29
N ILE A 34 1.01 11.41 5.89
CA ILE A 34 0.82 9.97 5.91
C ILE A 34 0.50 9.50 4.49
N GLY A 35 1.28 8.55 3.99
CA GLY A 35 1.09 7.97 2.67
C GLY A 35 0.87 6.46 2.77
N VAL A 36 -0.03 5.95 1.93
CA VAL A 36 -0.31 4.51 1.81
C VAL A 36 -0.23 4.11 0.35
N GLN A 37 0.63 3.17 0.05
CA GLN A 37 0.67 2.53 -1.26
C GLN A 37 -0.08 1.21 -1.20
N MET A 38 -0.99 1.02 -2.16
CA MET A 38 -1.82 -0.18 -2.25
C MET A 38 -1.53 -0.93 -3.53
N GLY A 39 -1.43 -2.26 -3.42
CA GLY A 39 -1.40 -3.18 -4.54
C GLY A 39 -2.66 -4.04 -4.59
N GLN A 40 -2.79 -4.85 -5.63
CA GLN A 40 -3.92 -5.78 -5.77
C GLN A 40 -3.91 -6.87 -4.69
N GLY A 41 -2.71 -7.36 -4.36
CA GLY A 41 -2.52 -8.41 -3.37
C GLY A 41 -3.43 -9.62 -3.61
N TRP A 42 -3.91 -10.21 -2.53
CA TRP A 42 -4.91 -11.30 -2.60
C TRP A 42 -6.35 -10.81 -2.64
N TRP A 43 -6.60 -9.53 -2.46
CA TRP A 43 -7.95 -8.98 -2.50
C TRP A 43 -8.52 -8.95 -3.92
N SER A 44 -7.86 -8.24 -4.82
CA SER A 44 -8.27 -8.08 -6.21
C SER A 44 -7.30 -8.71 -7.21
N GLY A 45 -6.12 -9.11 -6.77
CA GLY A 45 -5.15 -9.83 -7.58
C GLY A 45 -5.52 -11.30 -7.77
N GLU A 46 -4.57 -12.03 -8.33
CA GLU A 46 -4.71 -13.44 -8.63
C GLU A 46 -4.59 -14.29 -7.37
N LEU A 47 -5.57 -15.14 -7.08
CA LEU A 47 -5.54 -16.04 -5.93
C LEU A 47 -4.72 -17.31 -6.17
N ASN A 48 -4.57 -17.70 -7.43
CA ASN A 48 -3.77 -18.86 -7.81
C ASN A 48 -3.27 -18.72 -9.25
N TYR A 49 -2.18 -19.38 -9.55
CA TYR A 49 -1.54 -19.30 -10.87
C TYR A 49 -2.17 -20.22 -11.95
N THR A 50 -3.16 -21.01 -11.61
CA THR A 50 -3.73 -22.01 -12.52
C THR A 50 -5.05 -21.62 -13.14
N THR A 51 -5.86 -20.83 -12.44
CA THR A 51 -7.22 -20.49 -12.86
C THR A 51 -7.39 -19.02 -13.26
N GLY A 52 -6.44 -18.14 -12.89
CA GLY A 52 -6.55 -16.71 -13.17
C GLY A 52 -7.74 -16.06 -12.46
N ASP A 53 -8.07 -16.50 -11.26
CA ASP A 53 -9.16 -15.96 -10.47
C ASP A 53 -8.77 -14.60 -9.88
N TYR A 54 -9.20 -13.54 -10.56
CA TYR A 54 -9.02 -12.14 -10.12
C TYR A 54 -10.28 -11.61 -9.47
N ASN A 55 -10.12 -10.60 -8.63
CA ASN A 55 -11.21 -9.85 -8.00
C ASN A 55 -12.14 -10.71 -7.15
N TYR A 56 -11.62 -11.75 -6.52
CA TYR A 56 -12.45 -12.69 -5.75
C TYR A 56 -13.22 -11.98 -4.63
N TYR A 57 -12.54 -11.11 -3.88
CA TYR A 57 -13.16 -10.33 -2.81
C TYR A 57 -13.69 -8.97 -3.27
N GLY A 58 -13.15 -8.43 -4.34
CA GLY A 58 -13.60 -7.17 -4.94
C GLY A 58 -12.61 -6.61 -5.94
N PRO A 59 -13.07 -5.78 -6.89
CA PRO A 59 -12.23 -5.23 -7.96
C PRO A 59 -11.44 -3.99 -7.56
N TYR A 60 -11.71 -3.41 -6.40
CA TYR A 60 -11.12 -2.13 -5.97
C TYR A 60 -10.29 -2.33 -4.71
N GLN A 61 -9.09 -1.77 -4.69
CA GLN A 61 -8.29 -1.63 -3.50
C GLN A 61 -8.88 -0.51 -2.65
N ALA A 62 -8.90 -0.73 -1.34
CA ALA A 62 -9.35 0.27 -0.39
C ALA A 62 -8.49 0.23 0.87
N VAL A 63 -8.37 1.37 1.52
CA VAL A 63 -7.70 1.50 2.81
C VAL A 63 -8.62 2.16 3.81
N MET A 64 -8.54 1.71 5.05
CA MET A 64 -9.13 2.36 6.20
C MET A 64 -8.04 2.52 7.25
N ALA A 65 -7.78 3.74 7.65
CA ALA A 65 -6.77 4.06 8.66
C ALA A 65 -7.36 4.98 9.73
N ARG A 66 -6.88 4.79 10.94
CA ARG A 66 -7.16 5.65 12.09
C ARG A 66 -5.87 5.90 12.84
N MET A 67 -5.61 7.15 13.20
CA MET A 67 -4.52 7.56 14.06
C MET A 67 -5.06 8.31 15.25
N ASP A 68 -4.79 7.82 16.45
CA ASP A 68 -5.12 8.49 17.70
C ASP A 68 -3.85 9.17 18.23
N ILE A 69 -3.94 10.46 18.49
CA ILE A 69 -2.83 11.30 18.94
C ILE A 69 -3.12 11.79 20.35
N THR A 70 -2.14 11.68 21.23
CA THR A 70 -2.15 12.33 22.54
C THR A 70 -1.00 13.32 22.59
N TYR A 71 -1.31 14.58 22.74
CA TYR A 71 -0.32 15.65 22.83
C TYR A 71 0.32 15.73 24.22
N THR A 72 1.46 16.41 24.32
CA THR A 72 2.21 16.57 25.57
C THR A 72 1.46 17.37 26.63
N ASP A 73 0.47 18.19 26.25
CA ASP A 73 -0.41 18.92 27.16
C ASP A 73 -1.62 18.09 27.62
N GLY A 74 -1.73 16.83 27.16
CA GLY A 74 -2.81 15.91 27.50
C GLY A 74 -4.05 16.02 26.63
N THR A 75 -4.10 16.92 25.66
CA THR A 75 -5.18 16.96 24.66
C THR A 75 -5.05 15.80 23.67
N THR A 76 -6.13 15.44 23.03
CA THR A 76 -6.17 14.32 22.09
C THR A 76 -6.79 14.72 20.77
N ASP A 77 -6.37 14.06 19.70
CA ASP A 77 -6.96 14.18 18.38
C ASP A 77 -7.06 12.80 17.72
N THR A 78 -7.95 12.69 16.72
CA THR A 78 -8.14 11.48 15.94
C THR A 78 -8.24 11.82 14.47
N ILE A 79 -7.36 11.25 13.67
CA ILE A 79 -7.35 11.36 12.22
C ILE A 79 -7.85 10.04 11.63
N VAL A 80 -8.78 10.12 10.68
CA VAL A 80 -9.32 8.96 9.96
C VAL A 80 -9.27 9.20 8.45
N THR A 81 -9.22 8.13 7.69
CA THR A 81 -9.42 8.22 6.24
C THR A 81 -10.80 8.77 5.92
N ASN A 82 -10.87 9.74 5.05
CA ASN A 82 -12.11 10.38 4.59
C ASN A 82 -11.93 10.95 3.17
N GLU A 83 -13.01 11.42 2.57
CA GLU A 83 -13.00 11.98 1.22
C GLU A 83 -12.60 13.46 1.15
N ASP A 84 -12.56 14.14 2.28
CA ASP A 84 -12.28 15.57 2.33
C ASP A 84 -10.80 15.90 2.46
N ASP A 85 -10.08 15.15 3.30
CA ASP A 85 -8.69 15.43 3.68
C ASP A 85 -7.66 14.55 2.96
N TRP A 86 -8.13 13.47 2.31
CA TRP A 86 -7.26 12.54 1.60
C TRP A 86 -7.33 12.75 0.10
N THR A 87 -6.23 12.42 -0.56
CA THR A 87 -6.13 12.38 -2.02
C THR A 87 -5.56 11.03 -2.45
N VAL A 88 -5.81 10.65 -3.68
CA VAL A 88 -5.35 9.38 -4.26
C VAL A 88 -4.89 9.60 -5.69
N SER A 89 -3.84 8.89 -6.09
CA SER A 89 -3.45 8.76 -7.50
C SER A 89 -3.36 7.29 -7.89
N THR A 90 -3.83 6.97 -9.07
CA THR A 90 -3.70 5.65 -9.71
C THR A 90 -2.56 5.60 -10.73
N GLU A 91 -1.86 6.73 -10.91
CA GLU A 91 -0.81 6.89 -11.92
C GLU A 91 0.60 6.62 -11.37
N GLY A 92 0.70 5.99 -10.20
CA GLY A 92 1.98 5.66 -9.56
C GLY A 92 2.93 4.81 -10.42
N PRO A 93 4.18 4.61 -9.95
CA PRO A 93 5.22 3.94 -10.72
C PRO A 93 4.99 2.44 -10.90
N VAL A 94 4.26 1.79 -10.01
CA VAL A 94 3.90 0.37 -10.15
C VAL A 94 2.76 0.24 -11.14
N LYS A 95 3.07 -0.21 -12.35
CA LYS A 95 2.09 -0.32 -13.45
C LYS A 95 1.34 -1.64 -13.45
N SER A 96 1.90 -2.66 -12.87
CA SER A 96 1.25 -3.94 -12.57
C SER A 96 2.02 -4.67 -11.50
N GLU A 97 1.34 -5.45 -10.69
CA GLU A 97 1.96 -6.33 -9.71
C GLU A 97 1.14 -7.61 -9.57
N SER A 98 1.82 -8.70 -9.25
CA SER A 98 1.21 -9.99 -8.98
C SER A 98 2.17 -10.83 -8.17
N HIS A 99 1.65 -11.54 -7.16
CA HIS A 99 2.45 -12.52 -6.41
C HIS A 99 3.03 -13.63 -7.29
N TYR A 100 2.42 -13.91 -8.45
CA TYR A 100 2.82 -14.97 -9.35
C TYR A 100 3.62 -14.49 -10.56
N ASN A 101 3.33 -13.26 -11.04
CA ASN A 101 3.87 -12.74 -12.30
C ASN A 101 4.90 -11.63 -12.08
N GLY A 102 5.13 -11.23 -10.84
CA GLY A 102 6.08 -10.17 -10.49
C GLY A 102 5.52 -8.77 -10.69
N GLU A 103 6.41 -7.80 -10.75
CA GLU A 103 6.10 -6.38 -10.79
C GLU A 103 6.64 -5.74 -12.08
N ARG A 104 5.88 -4.80 -12.62
CA ARG A 104 6.34 -3.88 -13.65
C ARG A 104 6.39 -2.48 -13.06
N TYR A 105 7.59 -1.95 -12.96
CA TYR A 105 7.89 -0.65 -12.39
C TYR A 105 8.38 0.32 -13.47
N ASP A 106 7.94 1.57 -13.39
CA ASP A 106 8.31 2.66 -14.30
C ASP A 106 9.07 3.74 -13.53
N GLU A 107 10.37 3.75 -13.70
CA GLU A 107 11.28 4.69 -13.03
C GLU A 107 11.00 6.14 -13.42
N GLN A 108 10.62 6.39 -14.67
CA GLN A 108 10.31 7.76 -15.13
C GLN A 108 9.03 8.29 -14.45
N THR A 109 8.09 7.39 -14.17
CA THR A 109 6.93 7.75 -13.36
C THR A 109 7.34 7.99 -11.90
N ALA A 110 8.24 7.18 -11.35
CA ALA A 110 8.70 7.33 -9.96
C ALA A 110 9.27 8.73 -9.68
N GLU A 111 10.03 9.29 -10.63
CA GLU A 111 10.60 10.64 -10.51
C GLU A 111 9.52 11.73 -10.30
N LYS A 112 8.32 11.54 -10.86
CA LYS A 112 7.20 12.48 -10.69
C LYS A 112 6.56 12.42 -9.30
N TYR A 113 6.72 11.30 -8.63
CA TYR A 113 6.18 11.06 -7.29
C TYR A 113 7.25 11.17 -6.20
N GLU A 114 8.44 11.66 -6.52
CA GLU A 114 9.49 11.86 -5.52
C GLU A 114 8.98 12.77 -4.40
N GLY A 115 9.12 12.33 -3.16
CA GLY A 115 8.66 13.07 -1.99
C GLY A 115 7.17 13.00 -1.68
N TRP A 116 6.35 12.19 -2.38
CA TRP A 116 4.89 12.11 -2.17
C TRP A 116 4.45 11.78 -0.73
N THR A 117 5.36 11.27 0.09
CA THR A 117 5.13 10.98 1.52
C THR A 117 5.63 12.09 2.44
N THR A 118 5.99 13.24 1.92
CA THR A 118 6.46 14.39 2.71
C THR A 118 5.41 15.49 2.76
N ALA A 119 5.41 16.27 3.83
CA ALA A 119 4.41 17.31 4.06
C ALA A 119 4.51 18.51 3.11
N ASP A 120 5.64 18.68 2.42
CA ASP A 120 5.89 19.73 1.45
C ASP A 120 5.66 19.29 -0.01
N TYR A 121 5.21 18.05 -0.22
CA TYR A 121 4.88 17.56 -1.55
C TYR A 121 3.73 18.36 -2.18
N THR A 122 3.91 18.72 -3.44
CA THR A 122 2.86 19.38 -4.22
C THR A 122 2.24 18.39 -5.18
N GLU A 123 0.97 18.10 -4.96
CA GLU A 123 0.21 17.17 -5.78
C GLU A 123 0.12 17.64 -7.23
N SER A 124 0.32 16.73 -8.17
CA SER A 124 0.09 16.93 -9.59
C SER A 124 -1.40 16.72 -9.96
N GLU A 125 -1.75 17.00 -11.21
CA GLU A 125 -3.14 16.96 -11.70
C GLU A 125 -3.78 15.56 -11.66
N ASP A 126 -2.99 14.51 -11.47
CA ASP A 126 -3.43 13.12 -11.38
C ASP A 126 -3.81 12.68 -9.95
N TRP A 127 -3.73 13.59 -8.98
CA TRP A 127 -4.27 13.35 -7.66
C TRP A 127 -5.74 13.79 -7.58
N GLU A 128 -6.58 12.89 -7.12
CA GLU A 128 -8.02 13.06 -7.06
C GLU A 128 -8.55 12.80 -5.64
N LYS A 129 -9.78 13.19 -5.39
CA LYS A 129 -10.46 12.82 -4.15
C LYS A 129 -10.77 11.31 -4.16
N PRO A 130 -10.55 10.61 -3.03
CA PRO A 130 -10.91 9.21 -2.94
C PRO A 130 -12.43 9.03 -3.00
N VAL A 131 -12.84 7.84 -3.41
CA VAL A 131 -14.24 7.44 -3.40
C VAL A 131 -14.48 6.53 -2.20
N ILE A 132 -15.48 6.86 -1.38
CA ILE A 132 -15.90 5.98 -0.31
C ILE A 132 -16.53 4.73 -0.94
N HIS A 133 -15.98 3.58 -0.62
CA HIS A 133 -16.48 2.31 -1.06
C HIS A 133 -16.99 1.51 0.13
N GLU A 134 -18.29 1.22 0.16
CA GLU A 134 -18.85 0.30 1.13
C GLU A 134 -18.59 -1.14 0.66
N PRO A 135 -17.88 -1.95 1.44
CA PRO A 135 -17.63 -3.33 1.06
C PRO A 135 -18.96 -4.08 0.97
N ARG A 136 -19.10 -4.92 -0.05
CA ARG A 136 -20.31 -5.75 -0.25
C ARG A 136 -20.50 -6.82 0.84
N MET A 137 -19.51 -6.98 1.70
CA MET A 137 -19.47 -7.98 2.77
C MET A 137 -19.83 -7.32 4.10
N ASN A 138 -21.03 -7.56 4.58
CA ASN A 138 -21.56 -6.91 5.77
C ASN A 138 -21.25 -7.65 7.08
N ASP A 139 -20.64 -8.83 7.02
CA ASP A 139 -20.55 -9.75 8.17
C ASP A 139 -19.11 -10.16 8.54
N PHE A 140 -18.08 -9.44 8.09
CA PHE A 140 -16.71 -9.73 8.50
C PHE A 140 -16.37 -9.12 9.87
N SER A 141 -15.46 -9.76 10.58
CA SER A 141 -14.93 -9.26 11.84
C SER A 141 -13.53 -8.68 11.64
N PHE A 142 -13.27 -7.52 12.21
CA PHE A 142 -11.91 -7.01 12.32
C PHE A 142 -11.15 -7.83 13.36
N VAL A 143 -9.98 -8.32 12.96
CA VAL A 143 -9.09 -9.10 13.83
C VAL A 143 -7.71 -8.48 13.83
N VAL A 144 -7.05 -8.48 14.98
CA VAL A 144 -5.63 -8.12 15.03
C VAL A 144 -4.85 -9.16 14.25
N ARG A 145 -3.95 -8.73 13.38
CA ARG A 145 -3.01 -9.64 12.74
C ARG A 145 -2.21 -10.38 13.80
N TYR A 146 -2.18 -11.71 13.73
CA TYR A 146 -1.59 -12.61 14.73
C TYR A 146 -0.37 -13.37 14.21
N ASP A 147 -0.09 -13.30 12.93
CA ASP A 147 1.07 -13.91 12.28
C ASP A 147 2.28 -12.96 12.27
N GLU A 148 3.45 -13.53 12.06
CA GLU A 148 4.67 -12.75 11.88
C GLU A 148 4.65 -12.04 10.53
N GLU A 149 5.02 -10.77 10.53
CA GLU A 149 5.16 -10.01 9.30
C GLU A 149 6.38 -10.49 8.49
N ALA A 150 6.19 -10.68 7.19
CA ALA A 150 7.33 -10.82 6.29
C ALA A 150 8.09 -9.49 6.24
N SER A 151 9.40 -9.54 6.35
CA SER A 151 10.26 -8.35 6.31
C SER A 151 11.54 -8.59 5.53
N VAL A 152 12.15 -7.51 5.07
CA VAL A 152 13.46 -7.57 4.43
C VAL A 152 14.51 -7.93 5.49
N VAL A 153 15.08 -9.11 5.40
CA VAL A 153 16.15 -9.57 6.33
C VAL A 153 17.54 -9.22 5.83
N LYS A 154 17.70 -8.97 4.53
CA LYS A 154 18.98 -8.60 3.93
C LYS A 154 18.80 -8.00 2.55
N GLU A 155 19.52 -6.92 2.31
CA GLU A 155 19.73 -6.37 0.97
C GLU A 155 21.05 -6.89 0.41
N LEU A 156 21.06 -7.18 -0.88
CA LEU A 156 22.24 -7.67 -1.60
C LEU A 156 22.64 -6.69 -2.69
N ASP A 157 23.92 -6.35 -2.71
CA ASP A 157 24.46 -5.52 -3.79
C ASP A 157 24.43 -6.28 -5.12
N VAL A 158 24.04 -5.58 -6.18
CA VAL A 158 24.12 -6.09 -7.55
C VAL A 158 25.58 -6.20 -7.93
N LYS A 159 26.05 -7.40 -8.27
CA LYS A 159 27.43 -7.62 -8.70
C LYS A 159 27.69 -7.17 -10.13
N GLU A 160 26.76 -7.46 -11.02
CA GLU A 160 26.89 -7.20 -12.45
C GLU A 160 25.50 -7.12 -13.08
N ALA A 161 25.30 -6.12 -13.94
CA ALA A 161 24.14 -6.03 -14.81
C ALA A 161 24.53 -6.56 -16.21
N LEU A 162 23.93 -7.64 -16.63
CA LEU A 162 24.27 -8.31 -17.89
C LEU A 162 23.69 -7.65 -19.16
N GLY A 163 22.99 -6.54 -18.98
CA GLY A 163 22.37 -5.78 -20.06
C GLY A 163 21.01 -6.30 -20.49
N GLU A 164 20.40 -5.58 -21.44
CA GLU A 164 19.08 -5.96 -21.98
C GLU A 164 19.18 -7.23 -22.84
N SER A 165 18.19 -8.10 -22.70
CA SER A 165 18.01 -9.17 -23.67
C SER A 165 17.65 -8.58 -25.04
N LYS A 166 18.17 -9.14 -26.13
CA LYS A 166 17.96 -8.64 -27.50
C LYS A 166 16.48 -8.60 -27.97
N GLU A 167 15.55 -9.02 -27.15
CA GLU A 167 14.12 -9.10 -27.46
C GLU A 167 13.25 -8.11 -26.67
N GLY A 168 13.84 -7.12 -26.03
CA GLY A 168 13.07 -6.03 -25.37
C GLY A 168 12.37 -6.38 -24.06
N SER A 169 12.52 -7.59 -23.55
CA SER A 169 12.22 -7.91 -22.16
C SER A 169 13.51 -7.83 -21.36
N GLY A 170 13.77 -6.70 -20.72
CA GLY A 170 14.92 -6.54 -19.85
C GLY A 170 14.85 -7.55 -18.72
N SER A 171 15.72 -8.57 -18.74
CA SER A 171 15.94 -9.44 -17.60
C SER A 171 17.32 -9.14 -17.04
N TYR A 172 17.35 -8.66 -15.83
CA TYR A 172 18.57 -8.47 -15.06
C TYR A 172 18.70 -9.63 -14.06
N ILE A 173 19.85 -10.24 -14.01
CA ILE A 173 20.17 -11.30 -13.07
C ILE A 173 21.27 -10.83 -12.12
#